data_738082f107dbe475f72f9c7206ba6432
#
_entry.id   738082f107dbe475f72f9c7206ba6432
#
_cell.length_a   1.000
_cell.length_b   1.000
_cell.length_c   1.000
_cell.angle_alpha   90.00
_cell.angle_beta   90.00
_cell.angle_gamma   90.00
#
_symmetry.space_group_name_H-M   'P 1'
#
loop_
_entity.id
_entity.type
_entity.pdbx_description
1 polymer ?
#
loop_
_entity_poly.entity_id
_entity_poly.type
_entity_poly.pdbx_seq_one_letter_code
_entity_poly.pdbx_strand_id
1 'polypeptide(L)'
;RRTLVDNLRVAATELRAAGLRLLIEPINPFDIPGFYLTRTDQALDILDEVDASNAFVQYDIYHAQRTEGEIAATLQKHLPRIGHVQLADNPGRNEPGTGEINYLYLFAHLDRIGYDGWVGCEYKPARTTEIGLNWRAALTA
;
A
#
# COMPACT_ATOMS: atom_id res chain seq x y z
N ARG A 1 -18.31 -10.11 3.89
CA ARG A 1 -17.23 -10.76 3.15
C ARG A 1 -17.73 -11.26 1.80
N ARG A 2 -18.74 -12.14 1.75
CA ARG A 2 -19.23 -12.76 0.49
C ARG A 2 -19.54 -11.73 -0.59
N THR A 3 -20.33 -10.70 -0.29
CA THR A 3 -20.67 -9.64 -1.26
C THR A 3 -19.41 -8.93 -1.82
N LEU A 4 -18.42 -8.68 -0.97
CA LEU A 4 -17.15 -8.08 -1.41
C LEU A 4 -16.42 -9.01 -2.39
N VAL A 5 -16.28 -10.29 -2.05
CA VAL A 5 -15.62 -11.28 -2.92
C VAL A 5 -16.33 -11.40 -4.27
N ASP A 6 -17.66 -11.49 -4.26
CA ASP A 6 -18.45 -11.61 -5.48
C ASP A 6 -18.29 -10.37 -6.38
N ASN A 7 -18.30 -9.16 -5.80
CA ASN A 7 -18.08 -7.92 -6.54
C ASN A 7 -16.64 -7.82 -7.08
N LEU A 8 -15.64 -8.25 -6.31
CA LEU A 8 -14.25 -8.25 -6.75
C LEU A 8 -14.00 -9.23 -7.90
N ARG A 9 -14.69 -10.37 -7.94
CA ARG A 9 -14.64 -11.31 -9.09
C ARG A 9 -15.15 -10.66 -10.38
N VAL A 10 -16.26 -9.95 -10.30
CA VAL A 10 -16.80 -9.20 -11.43
C VAL A 10 -15.81 -8.14 -11.88
N ALA A 11 -15.33 -7.28 -10.94
CA ALA A 11 -14.37 -6.24 -11.23
C ALA A 11 -13.06 -6.78 -11.83
N ALA A 12 -12.51 -7.87 -11.27
CA ALA A 12 -11.29 -8.49 -11.77
C ALA A 12 -11.47 -9.00 -13.22
N THR A 13 -12.64 -9.55 -13.54
CA THR A 13 -12.95 -10.03 -14.90
C THR A 13 -12.97 -8.89 -15.90
N GLU A 14 -13.69 -7.80 -15.60
CA GLU A 14 -13.78 -6.62 -16.47
C GLU A 14 -12.43 -5.93 -16.64
N LEU A 15 -11.68 -5.73 -15.55
CA LEU A 15 -10.36 -5.11 -15.60
C LEU A 15 -9.35 -5.96 -16.37
N ARG A 16 -9.42 -7.30 -16.25
CA ARG A 16 -8.54 -8.19 -17.00
C ARG A 16 -8.81 -8.11 -18.50
N ALA A 17 -10.08 -8.00 -18.92
CA ALA A 17 -10.44 -7.79 -20.33
C ALA A 17 -9.85 -6.49 -20.90
N ALA A 18 -9.67 -5.48 -20.04
CA ALA A 18 -9.03 -4.20 -20.39
C ALA A 18 -7.49 -4.19 -20.20
N GLY A 19 -6.87 -5.31 -19.80
CA GLY A 19 -5.42 -5.38 -19.52
C GLY A 19 -5.01 -4.70 -18.23
N LEU A 20 -5.94 -4.48 -17.30
CA LEU A 20 -5.71 -3.75 -16.05
C LEU A 20 -5.63 -4.70 -14.84
N ARG A 21 -4.92 -4.25 -13.80
CA ARG A 21 -4.89 -4.90 -12.48
C ARG A 21 -6.01 -4.37 -11.59
N LEU A 22 -6.56 -5.25 -10.76
CA LEU A 22 -7.40 -4.89 -9.62
C LEU A 22 -6.52 -4.76 -8.39
N LEU A 23 -6.68 -3.68 -7.64
CA LEU A 23 -5.99 -3.50 -6.36
C LEU A 23 -7.02 -3.37 -5.24
N ILE A 24 -6.75 -4.01 -4.09
CA ILE A 24 -7.50 -3.81 -2.85
C ILE A 24 -6.55 -3.30 -1.76
N GLU A 25 -7.01 -2.33 -0.98
CA GLU A 25 -6.20 -1.63 -0.01
C GLU A 25 -6.74 -1.80 1.41
N PRO A 26 -5.93 -2.34 2.34
CA PRO A 26 -6.22 -2.27 3.77
C PRO A 26 -6.05 -0.85 4.30
N ILE A 27 -7.09 -0.33 4.96
CA ILE A 27 -7.09 1.02 5.51
C ILE A 27 -7.16 0.96 7.03
N ASN A 28 -6.30 1.70 7.73
CA ASN A 28 -6.25 1.70 9.18
C ASN A 28 -7.56 2.20 9.82
N PRO A 29 -8.02 1.57 10.92
CA PRO A 29 -9.29 1.90 11.55
C PRO A 29 -9.29 3.22 12.33
N PHE A 30 -8.13 3.86 12.50
CA PHE A 30 -8.02 5.15 13.18
C PHE A 30 -8.46 6.30 12.27
N ASP A 31 -8.12 6.22 10.97
CA ASP A 31 -8.53 7.23 10.00
C ASP A 31 -9.97 7.01 9.52
N ILE A 32 -10.36 5.75 9.32
CA ILE A 32 -11.71 5.37 8.87
C ILE A 32 -12.30 4.31 9.80
N PRO A 33 -12.90 4.71 10.92
CA PRO A 33 -13.54 3.77 11.84
C PRO A 33 -14.63 2.94 11.16
N GLY A 34 -14.59 1.61 11.36
CA GLY A 34 -15.57 0.71 10.76
C GLY A 34 -15.29 0.30 9.31
N PHE A 35 -14.18 0.74 8.71
CA PHE A 35 -13.77 0.21 7.41
C PHE A 35 -13.51 -1.29 7.50
N TYR A 36 -14.01 -2.04 6.51
CA TYR A 36 -14.03 -3.50 6.61
C TYR A 36 -12.66 -4.15 6.42
N LEU A 37 -11.89 -3.69 5.42
CA LEU A 37 -10.59 -4.24 5.06
C LEU A 37 -9.48 -3.43 5.76
N THR A 38 -8.89 -3.98 6.81
CA THR A 38 -7.96 -3.22 7.66
C THR A 38 -6.57 -3.82 7.80
N ARG A 39 -6.35 -5.03 7.28
CA ARG A 39 -5.07 -5.76 7.45
C ARG A 39 -4.64 -6.43 6.16
N THR A 40 -3.32 -6.57 5.98
CA THR A 40 -2.73 -7.22 4.81
C THR A 40 -3.10 -8.70 4.72
N ASP A 41 -3.07 -9.44 5.83
CA ASP A 41 -3.47 -10.84 5.86
C ASP A 41 -4.94 -11.03 5.44
N GLN A 42 -5.84 -10.15 5.91
CA GLN A 42 -7.24 -10.16 5.50
C GLN A 42 -7.41 -9.89 3.99
N ALA A 43 -6.61 -8.98 3.42
CA ALA A 43 -6.62 -8.72 1.98
C ALA A 43 -6.18 -9.96 1.19
N LEU A 44 -5.11 -10.61 1.62
CA LEU A 44 -4.61 -11.83 0.98
C LEU A 44 -5.65 -12.96 1.00
N ASP A 45 -6.29 -13.18 2.14
CA ASP A 45 -7.37 -14.16 2.27
C ASP A 45 -8.57 -13.86 1.37
N ILE A 46 -8.89 -12.58 1.16
CA ILE A 46 -9.96 -12.15 0.23
C ILE A 46 -9.52 -12.41 -1.21
N LEU A 47 -8.28 -12.06 -1.56
CA LEU A 47 -7.74 -12.30 -2.91
C LEU A 47 -7.64 -13.79 -3.25
N ASP A 48 -7.36 -14.63 -2.27
CA ASP A 48 -7.36 -16.10 -2.45
C ASP A 48 -8.78 -16.62 -2.73
N GLU A 49 -9.81 -16.07 -2.06
CA GLU A 49 -11.20 -16.39 -2.37
C GLU A 49 -11.65 -15.83 -3.73
N VAL A 50 -11.16 -14.65 -4.13
CA VAL A 50 -11.45 -14.04 -5.45
C VAL A 50 -10.89 -14.91 -6.58
N ASP A 51 -9.71 -15.50 -6.37
CA ASP A 51 -9.03 -16.40 -7.33
C ASP A 51 -8.84 -15.77 -8.71
N ALA A 52 -8.33 -14.54 -8.76
CA ALA A 52 -8.07 -13.82 -10.01
C ALA A 52 -6.60 -13.44 -10.16
N SER A 53 -5.98 -13.82 -11.27
CA SER A 53 -4.55 -13.60 -11.55
C SER A 53 -4.15 -12.14 -11.71
N ASN A 54 -5.11 -11.23 -11.91
CA ASN A 54 -4.88 -9.78 -12.04
C ASN A 54 -5.29 -8.98 -10.79
N ALA A 55 -5.52 -9.66 -9.65
CA ALA A 55 -5.92 -9.02 -8.41
C ALA A 55 -4.78 -9.05 -7.37
N PHE A 56 -4.44 -7.90 -6.80
CA PHE A 56 -3.28 -7.69 -5.93
C PHE A 56 -3.63 -6.79 -4.74
N VAL A 57 -2.73 -6.75 -3.78
CA VAL A 57 -2.76 -5.80 -2.67
C VAL A 57 -2.16 -4.47 -3.12
N GLN A 58 -2.83 -3.35 -2.83
CA GLN A 58 -2.21 -2.04 -2.72
C GLN A 58 -1.69 -1.93 -1.28
N TYR A 59 -0.38 -1.91 -1.13
CA TYR A 59 0.27 -1.87 0.17
C TYR A 59 0.63 -0.43 0.53
N ASP A 60 -0.19 0.22 1.32
CA ASP A 60 0.12 1.54 1.86
C ASP A 60 0.91 1.40 3.17
N ILE A 61 2.16 1.87 3.14
CA ILE A 61 3.10 1.81 4.27
C ILE A 61 2.54 2.55 5.50
N TYR A 62 1.85 3.67 5.30
CA TYR A 62 1.27 4.43 6.40
C TYR A 62 0.14 3.66 7.09
N HIS A 63 -0.78 3.07 6.31
CA HIS A 63 -1.86 2.26 6.88
C HIS A 63 -1.32 1.01 7.58
N ALA A 64 -0.34 0.34 6.98
CA ALA A 64 0.31 -0.83 7.55
C ALA A 64 1.05 -0.48 8.86
N GLN A 65 1.78 0.65 8.91
CA GLN A 65 2.44 1.10 10.14
C GLN A 65 1.46 1.29 11.28
N ARG A 66 0.31 1.91 11.01
CA ARG A 66 -0.71 2.17 12.03
C ARG A 66 -1.45 0.93 12.53
N THR A 67 -1.49 -0.13 11.74
CA THR A 67 -2.33 -1.31 12.03
C THR A 67 -1.50 -2.53 12.41
N GLU A 68 -0.39 -2.78 11.73
CA GLU A 68 0.30 -4.07 11.76
C GLU A 68 1.77 -3.95 12.18
N GLY A 69 2.47 -2.92 11.75
CA GLY A 69 3.93 -2.86 11.83
C GLY A 69 4.61 -3.86 10.91
N GLU A 70 5.85 -4.28 11.23
CA GLU A 70 6.63 -5.29 10.48
C GLU A 70 6.69 -5.03 8.95
N ILE A 71 6.72 -3.75 8.55
CA ILE A 71 6.56 -3.31 7.15
C ILE A 71 7.53 -4.03 6.21
N ALA A 72 8.83 -4.03 6.54
CA ALA A 72 9.86 -4.61 5.69
C ALA A 72 9.69 -6.13 5.52
N ALA A 73 9.37 -6.83 6.61
CA ALA A 73 9.14 -8.28 6.58
C ALA A 73 7.89 -8.62 5.77
N THR A 74 6.83 -7.83 5.90
CA THR A 74 5.58 -8.01 5.15
C THR A 74 5.77 -7.77 3.66
N LEU A 75 6.47 -6.69 3.28
CA LEU A 75 6.83 -6.40 1.87
C LEU A 75 7.63 -7.55 1.27
N GLN A 76 8.68 -8.02 1.94
CA GLN A 76 9.50 -9.13 1.47
C GLN A 76 8.71 -10.43 1.31
N LYS A 77 7.90 -10.78 2.30
CA LYS A 77 7.13 -12.02 2.32
C LYS A 77 6.06 -12.07 1.24
N HIS A 78 5.39 -10.94 0.99
CA HIS A 78 4.22 -10.87 0.14
C HIS A 78 4.45 -10.12 -1.17
N LEU A 79 5.71 -9.84 -1.54
CA LEU A 79 6.07 -9.10 -2.76
C LEU A 79 5.32 -9.57 -4.02
N PRO A 80 5.18 -10.88 -4.31
CA PRO A 80 4.47 -11.34 -5.52
C PRO A 80 2.96 -11.04 -5.53
N ARG A 81 2.41 -10.68 -4.38
CA ARG A 81 0.99 -10.36 -4.19
C ARG A 81 0.72 -8.86 -4.07
N ILE A 82 1.78 -8.03 -4.04
CA ILE A 82 1.70 -6.57 -3.95
C ILE A 82 1.79 -6.00 -5.35
N GLY A 83 0.72 -5.35 -5.81
CA GLY A 83 0.65 -4.74 -7.13
C GLY A 83 1.02 -3.27 -7.17
N HIS A 84 1.00 -2.61 -6.02
CA HIS A 84 1.36 -1.21 -5.84
C HIS A 84 1.74 -0.91 -4.40
N VAL A 85 2.69 0.00 -4.20
CA VAL A 85 3.09 0.49 -2.88
C VAL A 85 2.72 1.97 -2.78
N GLN A 86 2.18 2.38 -1.63
CA GLN A 86 1.93 3.78 -1.31
C GLN A 86 2.64 4.20 -0.04
N LEU A 87 2.83 5.51 0.11
CA LEU A 87 3.52 6.09 1.26
C LEU A 87 2.87 7.38 1.79
N ALA A 88 2.94 7.51 3.10
CA ALA A 88 2.85 8.73 3.88
C ALA A 88 3.55 8.49 5.22
N ASP A 89 4.02 9.53 5.90
CA ASP A 89 4.67 9.35 7.20
C ASP A 89 3.65 9.35 8.36
N ASN A 90 3.95 8.61 9.40
CA ASN A 90 3.13 8.48 10.60
C ASN A 90 3.77 9.32 11.73
N PRO A 91 2.98 10.04 12.56
CA PRO A 91 1.51 9.99 12.69
C PRO A 91 0.72 11.00 11.84
N GLY A 92 1.36 12.00 11.24
CA GLY A 92 0.69 13.14 10.62
C GLY A 92 0.08 12.88 9.24
N ARG A 93 0.37 11.72 8.61
CA ARG A 93 0.08 11.43 7.20
C ARG A 93 0.66 12.50 6.26
N ASN A 94 1.83 13.03 6.63
CA ASN A 94 2.57 14.01 5.85
C ASN A 94 3.65 13.33 4.99
N GLU A 95 4.52 14.13 4.36
CA GLU A 95 5.61 13.65 3.52
C GLU A 95 6.66 12.83 4.29
N PRO A 96 7.40 11.90 3.63
CA PRO A 96 8.49 11.15 4.23
C PRO A 96 9.52 12.01 4.96
N GLY A 97 9.94 11.55 6.14
CA GLY A 97 10.90 12.25 6.99
C GLY A 97 10.29 13.26 7.97
N THR A 98 8.95 13.31 8.04
CA THR A 98 8.24 14.15 9.01
C THR A 98 7.75 13.38 10.24
N GLY A 99 7.94 12.08 10.28
CA GLY A 99 7.44 11.22 11.34
C GLY A 99 8.40 10.10 11.72
N GLU A 100 7.85 8.94 12.06
CA GLU A 100 8.58 7.80 12.67
C GLU A 100 9.04 6.73 11.66
N ILE A 101 8.59 6.80 10.39
CA ILE A 101 8.90 5.77 9.41
C ILE A 101 10.27 6.02 8.78
N ASN A 102 11.16 5.04 8.83
CA ASN A 102 12.48 5.15 8.22
C ASN A 102 12.41 4.86 6.71
N TYR A 103 12.05 5.86 5.92
CA TYR A 103 11.91 5.72 4.47
C TYR A 103 13.23 5.47 3.75
N LEU A 104 14.37 5.96 4.25
CA LEU A 104 15.68 5.62 3.68
C LEU A 104 15.92 4.10 3.72
N TYR A 105 15.64 3.49 4.87
CA TYR A 105 15.73 2.04 5.01
C TYR A 105 14.73 1.30 4.10
N LEU A 106 13.48 1.77 4.04
CA LEU A 106 12.43 1.09 3.27
C LEU A 106 12.67 1.16 1.77
N PHE A 107 13.15 2.28 1.22
CA PHE A 107 13.49 2.36 -0.20
C PHE A 107 14.66 1.43 -0.55
N ALA A 108 15.73 1.43 0.24
CA ALA A 108 16.82 0.48 0.08
C ALA A 108 16.37 -0.99 0.23
N HIS A 109 15.35 -1.24 1.06
CA HIS A 109 14.77 -2.57 1.21
C HIS A 109 13.94 -2.98 -0.01
N LEU A 110 13.10 -2.09 -0.55
CA LEU A 110 12.32 -2.32 -1.77
C LEU A 110 13.24 -2.68 -2.95
N ASP A 111 14.34 -1.94 -3.14
CA ASP A 111 15.35 -2.25 -4.16
C ASP A 111 15.98 -3.63 -3.94
N ARG A 112 16.37 -3.93 -2.70
CA ARG A 112 17.02 -5.20 -2.35
C ARG A 112 16.11 -6.42 -2.57
N ILE A 113 14.81 -6.31 -2.34
CA ILE A 113 13.84 -7.39 -2.57
C ILE A 113 13.35 -7.47 -4.02
N GLY A 114 13.78 -6.53 -4.89
CA GLY A 114 13.47 -6.51 -6.31
C GLY A 114 12.07 -5.97 -6.63
N TYR A 115 11.55 -5.03 -5.84
CA TYR A 115 10.32 -4.33 -6.20
C TYR A 115 10.59 -3.40 -7.39
N ASP A 116 9.92 -3.65 -8.51
CA ASP A 116 10.07 -2.91 -9.77
C ASP A 116 8.86 -2.03 -10.12
N GLY A 117 7.92 -1.90 -9.20
CA GLY A 117 6.71 -1.11 -9.37
C GLY A 117 6.88 0.36 -8.97
N TRP A 118 5.77 1.09 -9.02
CA TRP A 118 5.69 2.47 -8.59
C TRP A 118 5.42 2.60 -7.10
N VAL A 119 6.03 3.62 -6.48
CA VAL A 119 5.69 4.04 -5.12
C VAL A 119 4.87 5.32 -5.19
N GLY A 120 3.58 5.22 -4.93
CA GLY A 120 2.63 6.32 -4.95
C GLY A 120 2.73 7.17 -3.68
N CYS A 121 2.68 8.49 -3.85
CA CYS A 121 2.69 9.43 -2.73
C CYS A 121 1.26 9.83 -2.38
N GLU A 122 0.73 9.33 -1.25
CA GLU A 122 -0.60 9.68 -0.77
C GLU A 122 -0.54 10.33 0.61
N TYR A 123 0.05 11.50 0.67
CA TYR A 123 0.20 12.25 1.91
C TYR A 123 -0.43 13.65 1.82
N LYS A 124 -0.67 14.25 2.98
CA LYS A 124 -1.06 15.65 3.11
C LYS A 124 0.21 16.46 3.35
N PRO A 125 0.65 17.33 2.42
CA PRO A 125 1.83 18.14 2.65
C PRO A 125 1.71 18.95 3.96
N ALA A 126 2.76 18.92 4.80
CA ALA A 126 2.78 19.67 6.05
C ALA A 126 2.74 21.19 5.79
N ARG A 127 3.17 21.61 4.60
CA ARG A 127 3.15 22.99 4.11
C ARG A 127 2.52 23.05 2.72
N THR A 128 3.25 23.53 1.69
CA THR A 128 2.81 23.47 0.29
C THR A 128 3.28 22.18 -0.37
N THR A 129 2.62 21.77 -1.45
CA THR A 129 3.01 20.59 -2.22
C THR A 129 4.46 20.66 -2.71
N GLU A 130 4.88 21.83 -3.21
CA GLU A 130 6.24 22.06 -3.74
C GLU A 130 7.30 21.89 -2.66
N ILE A 131 7.05 22.42 -1.45
CA ILE A 131 7.96 22.26 -0.31
C ILE A 131 7.95 20.80 0.16
N GLY A 132 6.78 20.18 0.19
CA GLY A 132 6.61 18.79 0.59
C GLY A 132 7.33 17.79 -0.31
N LEU A 133 7.68 18.13 -1.54
CA LEU A 133 8.43 17.25 -2.47
C LEU A 133 9.96 17.24 -2.21
N ASN A 134 10.48 18.11 -1.37
CA ASN A 134 11.93 18.21 -1.11
C ASN A 134 12.54 16.96 -0.47
N TRP A 135 11.73 16.13 0.20
CA TRP A 135 12.20 14.87 0.79
C TRP A 135 12.85 13.94 -0.24
N ARG A 136 12.44 13.99 -1.52
CA ARG A 136 13.00 13.14 -2.57
C ARG A 136 14.52 13.28 -2.67
N ALA A 137 15.03 14.50 -2.74
CA ALA A 137 16.46 14.72 -2.83
C ALA A 137 17.26 14.19 -1.64
N ALA A 138 16.63 14.15 -0.45
CA ALA A 138 17.28 13.68 0.78
C ALA A 138 17.23 12.15 0.96
N LEU A 139 16.23 11.46 0.38
CA LEU A 139 15.97 10.04 0.64
C LEU A 139 16.19 9.13 -0.59
N THR A 140 16.46 9.69 -1.76
CA THR A 140 16.68 8.93 -3.00
C THR A 140 18.07 9.17 -3.61
N ALA A 141 18.98 9.83 -2.88
CA ALA A 141 20.34 10.13 -3.30
C ALA A 141 21.30 8.95 -3.08
#